data_a7028ffa879f5a3d483f0dbcc95aeaa5
#
_entry.id   a7028ffa879f5a3d483f0dbcc95aeaa5
#
_cell.length_a   1.000
_cell.length_b   1.000
_cell.length_c   1.000
_cell.angle_alpha   90.00
_cell.angle_beta   90.00
_cell.angle_gamma   90.00
#
_symmetry.space_group_name_H-M   'P 1'
#
loop_
_entity.id
_entity.type
_entity.pdbx_description
1 polymer ?
#
loop_
_entity_poly.entity_id
_entity_poly.type
_entity_poly.pdbx_seq_one_letter_code
_entity_poly.pdbx_strand_id
1 'polypeptide(L)'
;MARVKRGVIARARHKKVLKQAKGYYGARSRVYRVAVQAVTKAGQYAYRDRRNKKRTFRRLWIARINAGARINGLSYSRFINGLKKANIAIDRRVLAD
;
A
#
# COMPACT_ATOMS: atom_id res chain seq x y z
N MET A 1 -27.96 35.17 26.03
CA MET A 1 -27.02 34.80 24.99
C MET A 1 -26.89 33.30 24.87
N ALA A 2 -27.06 32.77 23.67
CA ALA A 2 -27.00 31.32 23.44
C ALA A 2 -25.56 30.82 23.57
N ARG A 3 -25.38 29.78 24.32
CA ARG A 3 -24.10 29.10 24.48
C ARG A 3 -23.89 28.09 23.34
N VAL A 4 -22.75 28.15 22.70
CA VAL A 4 -22.40 27.15 21.68
C VAL A 4 -22.13 25.82 22.38
N LYS A 5 -22.89 24.78 22.01
CA LYS A 5 -22.72 23.44 22.56
C LYS A 5 -21.95 22.59 21.55
N ARG A 6 -20.84 22.03 22.00
CA ARG A 6 -19.95 21.23 21.16
C ARG A 6 -20.15 19.71 21.30
N GLY A 7 -21.01 19.30 22.26
CA GLY A 7 -21.18 17.89 22.58
C GLY A 7 -21.63 17.04 21.40
N VAL A 8 -22.60 17.50 20.64
CA VAL A 8 -23.14 16.75 19.49
C VAL A 8 -22.10 16.60 18.39
N ILE A 9 -21.42 17.69 18.06
CA ILE A 9 -20.39 17.70 17.01
C ILE A 9 -19.20 16.83 17.41
N ALA A 10 -18.75 16.97 18.67
CA ALA A 10 -17.63 16.18 19.18
C ALA A 10 -17.93 14.68 19.15
N ARG A 11 -19.14 14.30 19.59
CA ARG A 11 -19.57 12.91 19.58
C ARG A 11 -19.59 12.35 18.16
N ALA A 12 -20.09 13.12 17.18
CA ALA A 12 -20.14 12.69 15.79
C ALA A 12 -18.73 12.44 15.24
N ARG A 13 -17.78 13.33 15.57
CA ARG A 13 -16.37 13.17 15.17
C ARG A 13 -15.73 11.95 15.81
N HIS A 14 -16.01 11.70 17.09
CA HIS A 14 -15.51 10.53 17.81
C HIS A 14 -16.07 9.25 17.21
N LYS A 15 -17.36 9.22 16.92
CA LYS A 15 -18.01 8.03 16.30
C LYS A 15 -17.45 7.74 14.93
N LYS A 16 -17.11 8.76 14.15
CA LYS A 16 -16.50 8.59 12.82
C LYS A 16 -15.19 7.84 12.93
N VAL A 17 -14.33 8.23 13.87
CA VAL A 17 -13.03 7.57 14.10
C VAL A 17 -13.25 6.14 14.61
N LEU A 18 -14.14 5.96 15.58
CA LEU A 18 -14.41 4.63 16.14
C LEU A 18 -15.01 3.68 15.12
N LYS A 19 -15.80 4.19 14.19
CA LYS A 19 -16.34 3.41 13.08
C LYS A 19 -15.21 2.86 12.21
N GLN A 20 -14.21 3.69 11.93
CA GLN A 20 -13.04 3.28 11.15
C GLN A 20 -12.17 2.27 11.91
N ALA A 21 -12.22 2.28 13.24
CA ALA A 21 -11.44 1.41 14.11
C ALA A 21 -12.15 0.08 14.43
N LYS A 22 -13.32 -0.18 13.86
CA LYS A 22 -14.03 -1.44 14.09
C LYS A 22 -13.15 -2.63 13.74
N GLY A 23 -13.13 -3.62 14.61
CA GLY A 23 -12.32 -4.83 14.43
C GLY A 23 -10.92 -4.73 15.00
N TYR A 24 -10.52 -3.57 15.49
CA TYR A 24 -9.21 -3.41 16.12
C TYR A 24 -9.22 -4.05 17.51
N TYR A 25 -8.06 -4.50 17.94
CA TYR A 25 -7.92 -5.24 19.19
C TYR A 25 -8.06 -4.35 20.41
N GLY A 26 -8.87 -4.78 21.38
CA GLY A 26 -9.00 -4.17 22.70
C GLY A 26 -9.41 -2.70 22.67
N ALA A 27 -8.69 -1.87 23.41
CA ALA A 27 -8.96 -0.44 23.54
C ALA A 27 -8.88 0.33 22.22
N ARG A 28 -8.16 -0.18 21.25
CA ARG A 28 -8.01 0.47 19.93
C ARG A 28 -9.33 0.60 19.20
N SER A 29 -10.31 -0.25 19.48
CA SER A 29 -11.64 -0.18 18.88
C SER A 29 -12.67 0.51 19.78
N ARG A 30 -12.35 0.74 21.04
CA ARG A 30 -13.34 1.19 22.05
C ARG A 30 -13.02 2.56 22.64
N VAL A 31 -11.76 2.85 22.94
CA VAL A 31 -11.33 4.10 23.56
C VAL A 31 -10.91 5.07 22.46
N TYR A 32 -11.57 6.24 22.41
CA TYR A 32 -11.35 7.23 21.35
C TYR A 32 -9.87 7.65 21.25
N ARG A 33 -9.24 7.96 22.38
CA ARG A 33 -7.83 8.42 22.38
C ARG A 33 -6.90 7.42 21.73
N VAL A 34 -7.07 6.16 22.04
CA VAL A 34 -6.26 5.08 21.48
C VAL A 34 -6.68 4.80 20.03
N ALA A 35 -7.99 4.84 19.74
CA ALA A 35 -8.53 4.63 18.41
C ALA A 35 -8.02 5.66 17.41
N VAL A 36 -7.93 6.93 17.82
CA VAL A 36 -7.38 7.99 16.95
C VAL A 36 -5.95 7.67 16.54
N GLN A 37 -5.12 7.26 17.50
CA GLN A 37 -3.74 6.90 17.23
C GLN A 37 -3.65 5.69 16.29
N ALA A 38 -4.48 4.67 16.54
CA ALA A 38 -4.51 3.46 15.71
C ALA A 38 -4.95 3.76 14.28
N VAL A 39 -6.01 4.55 14.10
CA VAL A 39 -6.51 4.94 12.77
C VAL A 39 -5.49 5.81 12.04
N THR A 40 -4.84 6.74 12.74
CA THR A 40 -3.80 7.61 12.16
C THR A 40 -2.64 6.76 11.65
N LYS A 41 -2.17 5.81 12.46
CA LYS A 41 -1.09 4.91 12.06
C LYS A 41 -1.52 4.01 10.90
N ALA A 42 -2.74 3.50 10.92
CA ALA A 42 -3.29 2.70 9.83
C ALA A 42 -3.26 3.48 8.51
N GLY A 43 -3.64 4.77 8.55
CA GLY A 43 -3.58 5.64 7.40
C GLY A 43 -2.17 5.86 6.89
N GLN A 44 -1.21 6.07 7.80
CA GLN A 44 0.20 6.26 7.46
C GLN A 44 0.77 4.99 6.83
N TYR A 45 0.46 3.82 7.40
CA TYR A 45 0.90 2.53 6.85
C TYR A 45 0.27 2.26 5.49
N ALA A 46 -1.02 2.58 5.32
CA ALA A 46 -1.70 2.42 4.04
C ALA A 46 -1.04 3.29 2.96
N TYR A 47 -0.73 4.54 3.27
CA TYR A 47 -0.03 5.45 2.36
C TYR A 47 1.33 4.89 1.95
N ARG A 48 2.13 4.52 2.95
CA ARG A 48 3.46 3.96 2.72
C ARG A 48 3.39 2.67 1.90
N ASP A 49 2.47 1.78 2.26
CA ASP A 49 2.42 0.43 1.69
C ASP A 49 1.81 0.40 0.29
N ARG A 50 0.97 1.38 -0.05
CA ARG A 50 0.55 1.53 -1.45
C ARG A 50 1.74 1.80 -2.36
N ARG A 51 2.73 2.54 -1.89
CA ARG A 51 3.98 2.79 -2.63
C ARG A 51 4.91 1.59 -2.60
N ASN A 52 5.03 0.94 -1.44
CA ASN A 52 5.82 -0.27 -1.29
C ASN A 52 5.25 -1.42 -2.12
N LYS A 53 3.94 -1.50 -2.28
CA LYS A 53 3.27 -2.51 -3.11
C LYS A 53 3.81 -2.46 -4.54
N LYS A 54 3.93 -1.27 -5.11
CA LYS A 54 4.47 -1.09 -6.46
C LYS A 54 5.90 -1.62 -6.57
N ARG A 55 6.74 -1.29 -5.58
CA ARG A 55 8.12 -1.76 -5.53
C ARG A 55 8.21 -3.28 -5.38
N THR A 56 7.36 -3.82 -4.51
CA THR A 56 7.32 -5.27 -4.22
C THR A 56 6.93 -6.06 -5.46
N PHE A 57 5.90 -5.63 -6.16
CA PHE A 57 5.48 -6.30 -7.39
C PHE A 57 6.52 -6.17 -8.49
N ARG A 58 7.16 -5.02 -8.61
CA ARG A 58 8.25 -4.86 -9.59
C ARG A 58 9.39 -5.82 -9.31
N ARG A 59 9.77 -6.00 -8.04
CA ARG A 59 10.81 -6.99 -7.67
C ARG A 59 10.39 -8.40 -8.05
N LEU A 60 9.13 -8.74 -7.83
CA LEU A 60 8.60 -10.05 -8.21
C LEU A 60 8.67 -10.24 -9.71
N TRP A 61 8.25 -9.24 -10.49
CA TRP A 61 8.33 -9.31 -11.96
C TRP A 61 9.76 -9.49 -12.43
N ILE A 62 10.69 -8.72 -11.85
CA ILE A 62 12.11 -8.83 -12.20
C ILE A 62 12.63 -10.23 -11.88
N ALA A 63 12.26 -10.78 -10.73
CA ALA A 63 12.68 -12.13 -10.33
C ALA A 63 12.17 -13.18 -11.32
N ARG A 64 10.91 -13.07 -11.73
CA ARG A 64 10.32 -13.99 -12.72
C ARG A 64 10.98 -13.88 -14.10
N ILE A 65 11.18 -12.64 -14.55
CA ILE A 65 11.84 -12.37 -15.83
C ILE A 65 13.26 -12.93 -15.81
N ASN A 66 13.97 -12.71 -14.71
CA ASN A 66 15.34 -13.21 -14.56
C ASN A 66 15.38 -14.74 -14.61
N ALA A 67 14.44 -15.41 -13.93
CA ALA A 67 14.34 -16.87 -13.96
C ALA A 67 14.11 -17.38 -15.41
N GLY A 68 13.18 -16.76 -16.12
CA GLY A 68 12.90 -17.11 -17.51
C GLY A 68 14.08 -16.84 -18.44
N ALA A 69 14.76 -15.72 -18.24
CA ALA A 69 15.94 -15.38 -19.03
C ALA A 69 17.07 -16.37 -18.82
N ARG A 70 17.30 -16.80 -17.57
CA ARG A 70 18.35 -17.78 -17.25
C ARG A 70 18.08 -19.15 -17.84
N ILE A 71 16.81 -19.58 -17.91
CA ILE A 71 16.43 -20.81 -18.58
C ILE A 71 16.87 -20.78 -20.05
N ASN A 72 16.87 -19.60 -20.65
CA ASN A 72 17.28 -19.39 -22.05
C ASN A 72 18.73 -18.93 -22.18
N GLY A 73 19.53 -19.01 -21.12
CA GLY A 73 20.96 -18.72 -21.15
C GLY A 73 21.35 -17.25 -21.03
N LEU A 74 20.40 -16.38 -20.61
CA LEU A 74 20.65 -14.94 -20.44
C LEU A 74 20.46 -14.51 -18.98
N SER A 75 21.13 -13.41 -18.61
CA SER A 75 20.83 -12.71 -17.36
C SER A 75 19.73 -11.69 -17.60
N TYR A 76 19.08 -11.24 -16.51
CA TYR A 76 18.05 -10.21 -16.60
C TYR A 76 18.59 -8.93 -17.28
N SER A 77 19.78 -8.48 -16.90
CA SER A 77 20.38 -7.26 -17.47
C SER A 77 20.56 -7.36 -18.97
N ARG A 78 21.07 -8.48 -19.43
CA ARG A 78 21.29 -8.71 -20.86
C ARG A 78 19.98 -8.82 -21.63
N PHE A 79 18.99 -9.47 -21.03
CA PHE A 79 17.67 -9.62 -21.63
C PHE A 79 17.00 -8.26 -21.83
N ILE A 80 16.98 -7.41 -20.79
CA ILE A 80 16.39 -6.08 -20.84
C ILE A 80 17.15 -5.18 -21.84
N ASN A 81 18.46 -5.24 -21.84
CA ASN A 81 19.27 -4.49 -22.79
C ASN A 81 18.97 -4.91 -24.24
N GLY A 82 18.81 -6.21 -24.46
CA GLY A 82 18.44 -6.74 -25.77
C GLY A 82 17.07 -6.24 -26.23
N LEU A 83 16.09 -6.19 -25.34
CA LEU A 83 14.77 -5.64 -25.66
C LEU A 83 14.85 -4.16 -26.04
N LYS A 84 15.65 -3.38 -25.33
CA LYS A 84 15.86 -1.96 -25.66
C LYS A 84 16.49 -1.79 -27.03
N LYS A 85 17.52 -2.57 -27.33
CA LYS A 85 18.21 -2.53 -28.64
C LYS A 85 17.29 -2.92 -29.77
N ALA A 86 16.36 -3.86 -29.54
CA ALA A 86 15.40 -4.31 -30.54
C ALA A 86 14.17 -3.42 -30.63
N ASN A 87 14.10 -2.33 -29.81
CA ASN A 87 12.94 -1.41 -29.72
C ASN A 87 11.63 -2.11 -29.39
N ILE A 88 11.70 -3.17 -28.58
CA ILE A 88 10.52 -3.87 -28.09
C ILE A 88 10.06 -3.22 -26.80
N ALA A 89 8.89 -2.62 -26.82
CA ALA A 89 8.34 -1.86 -25.69
C ALA A 89 7.28 -2.69 -24.93
N ILE A 90 7.73 -3.72 -24.23
CA ILE A 90 6.88 -4.56 -23.39
C ILE A 90 7.27 -4.31 -21.94
N ASP A 91 6.29 -4.02 -21.07
CA ASP A 91 6.58 -3.75 -19.67
C ASP A 91 6.87 -5.04 -18.88
N ARG A 92 7.41 -4.87 -17.68
CA ARG A 92 7.86 -6.00 -16.86
C ARG A 92 6.71 -6.88 -16.38
N ARG A 93 5.54 -6.30 -16.16
CA ARG A 93 4.37 -7.04 -15.71
C ARG A 93 3.93 -8.06 -16.79
N VAL A 94 3.86 -7.62 -18.03
CA VAL A 94 3.49 -8.46 -19.14
C VAL A 94 4.53 -9.54 -19.38
N LEU A 95 5.82 -9.18 -19.32
CA LEU A 95 6.92 -10.13 -19.50
C LEU A 95 6.93 -11.21 -18.41
N ALA A 96 6.47 -10.91 -17.22
CA ALA A 96 6.48 -11.84 -16.09
C ALA A 96 5.33 -12.85 -16.12
N ASP A 97 4.35 -12.64 -16.98
CA ASP A 97 3.22 -13.58 -17.14
C ASP A 97 3.61 -14.88 -17.79
#